data_4f303d4f3db726440c0b7c755acd75b1
#
_entry.id   4f303d4f3db726440c0b7c755acd75b1
#
_cell.length_a   1.000
_cell.length_b   1.000
_cell.length_c   1.000
_cell.angle_alpha   90.00
_cell.angle_beta   90.00
_cell.angle_gamma   90.00
#
_symmetry.space_group_name_H-M   'P 1'
#
loop_
_entity.id
_entity.type
_entity.pdbx_description
1 polymer ?
#
loop_
_entity_poly.entity_id
_entity_poly.type
_entity_poly.pdbx_seq_one_letter_code
_entity_poly.pdbx_strand_id
1 'polypeptide(L)'
;RAKESGVTLLYTPFAREAFVFIVNADNPVNSLTEQQVRDIFSGAITNWRTVGGNDQEIQTWQRPEDSGSQTVMQSQVMKNVRMISPQETEVASMMEGMIKVVAEYRNTNNAIGYTFRYYATQMNADKNIKLLAINGIAPTAENIRNGKYPYIVDAFMVTRENMTSETQKLVEWFLTPQGQSLVEDVGYVPMYKTLH
;
A
#
# COMPACT_ATOMS: atom_id res chain seq x y z
N ARG A 1 23.35 -4.76 -10.98
CA ARG A 1 24.15 -5.88 -10.43
C ARG A 1 23.89 -7.17 -11.19
N ALA A 2 22.65 -7.77 -11.22
CA ALA A 2 22.41 -9.05 -11.93
C ALA A 2 22.80 -8.96 -13.41
N LYS A 3 22.37 -7.91 -14.10
CA LYS A 3 22.71 -7.65 -15.52
C LYS A 3 24.22 -7.48 -15.74
N GLU A 4 24.93 -6.81 -14.84
CA GLU A 4 26.39 -6.64 -14.87
C GLU A 4 27.12 -7.97 -14.68
N SER A 5 26.50 -8.90 -13.94
CA SER A 5 27.01 -10.28 -13.75
C SER A 5 26.56 -11.27 -14.83
N GLY A 6 25.92 -10.79 -15.91
CA GLY A 6 25.45 -11.64 -17.01
C GLY A 6 24.26 -12.53 -16.63
N VAL A 7 23.53 -12.21 -15.54
CA VAL A 7 22.39 -12.99 -15.07
C VAL A 7 21.09 -12.37 -15.57
N THR A 8 20.32 -13.11 -16.37
CA THR A 8 18.94 -12.76 -16.73
C THR A 8 17.99 -13.19 -15.63
N LEU A 9 17.15 -12.26 -15.17
CA LEU A 9 16.13 -12.52 -14.16
C LEU A 9 14.75 -12.60 -14.82
N LEU A 10 13.95 -13.56 -14.35
CA LEU A 10 12.53 -13.69 -14.67
C LEU A 10 11.71 -13.21 -13.46
N TYR A 11 10.66 -12.44 -13.74
CA TYR A 11 9.75 -11.91 -12.75
C TYR A 11 8.37 -12.53 -12.99
N THR A 12 7.97 -13.44 -12.12
CA THR A 12 6.67 -14.12 -12.21
C THR A 12 5.73 -13.55 -11.14
N PRO A 13 4.68 -12.81 -11.50
CA PRO A 13 3.72 -12.31 -10.53
C PRO A 13 2.91 -13.49 -9.97
N PHE A 14 2.75 -13.56 -8.65
CA PHE A 14 2.02 -14.64 -7.98
C PHE A 14 0.92 -14.15 -7.03
N ALA A 15 0.99 -12.89 -6.61
CA ALA A 15 0.02 -12.27 -5.73
C ALA A 15 -0.11 -10.77 -6.04
N ARG A 16 -1.22 -10.19 -5.62
CA ARG A 16 -1.45 -8.75 -5.66
C ARG A 16 -1.51 -8.16 -4.26
N GLU A 17 -1.08 -6.93 -4.18
CA GLU A 17 -1.13 -6.10 -2.99
C GLU A 17 -1.68 -4.72 -3.36
N ALA A 18 -2.17 -3.97 -2.39
CA ALA A 18 -2.57 -2.58 -2.58
C ALA A 18 -1.75 -1.65 -1.69
N PHE A 19 -1.29 -0.56 -2.28
CA PHE A 19 -0.79 0.58 -1.55
C PHE A 19 -1.99 1.43 -1.09
N VAL A 20 -2.14 1.61 0.22
CA VAL A 20 -3.34 2.17 0.84
C VAL A 20 -3.02 3.38 1.70
N PHE A 21 -4.00 4.26 1.83
CA PHE A 21 -3.97 5.38 2.77
C PHE A 21 -4.78 5.03 4.00
N ILE A 22 -4.22 5.36 5.16
CA ILE A 22 -4.80 5.08 6.46
C ILE A 22 -5.06 6.39 7.22
N VAL A 23 -6.19 6.44 7.88
CA VAL A 23 -6.58 7.50 8.80
C VAL A 23 -7.12 6.88 10.09
N ASN A 24 -7.24 7.67 11.14
CA ASN A 24 -7.94 7.24 12.34
C ASN A 24 -9.40 6.85 12.02
N ALA A 25 -9.93 5.83 12.68
CA ALA A 25 -11.29 5.33 12.45
C ALA A 25 -12.35 6.39 12.66
N ASP A 26 -12.14 7.35 13.58
CA ASP A 26 -13.04 8.45 13.89
C ASP A 26 -12.95 9.63 12.92
N ASN A 27 -12.00 9.62 11.98
CA ASN A 27 -11.96 10.63 10.92
C ASN A 27 -13.22 10.48 10.03
N PRO A 28 -14.02 11.52 9.77
CA PRO A 28 -15.26 11.38 9.00
C PRO A 28 -15.02 11.12 7.50
N VAL A 29 -13.81 11.40 6.98
CA VAL A 29 -13.47 11.16 5.57
C VAL A 29 -13.30 9.67 5.30
N ASN A 30 -14.03 9.15 4.30
CA ASN A 30 -13.98 7.74 3.89
C ASN A 30 -13.38 7.53 2.51
N SER A 31 -13.26 8.59 1.72
CA SER A 31 -12.73 8.53 0.37
C SER A 31 -12.03 9.83 0.00
N LEU A 32 -10.95 9.72 -0.75
CA LEU A 32 -10.26 10.84 -1.40
C LEU A 32 -10.16 10.55 -2.90
N THR A 33 -10.09 11.60 -3.71
CA THR A 33 -9.65 11.44 -5.09
C THR A 33 -8.13 11.32 -5.15
N GLU A 34 -7.59 10.76 -6.24
CA GLU A 34 -6.15 10.74 -6.46
C GLU A 34 -5.53 12.15 -6.44
N GLN A 35 -6.27 13.15 -6.94
CA GLN A 35 -5.80 14.53 -6.91
C GLN A 35 -5.78 15.08 -5.48
N GLN A 36 -6.81 14.83 -4.68
CA GLN A 36 -6.83 15.25 -3.26
C GLN A 36 -5.69 14.62 -2.47
N VAL A 37 -5.36 13.34 -2.73
CA VAL A 37 -4.19 12.72 -2.10
C VAL A 37 -2.91 13.48 -2.47
N ARG A 38 -2.68 13.77 -3.75
CA ARG A 38 -1.52 14.57 -4.18
C ARG A 38 -1.49 15.95 -3.56
N ASP A 39 -2.64 16.62 -3.50
CA ASP A 39 -2.75 17.98 -2.94
C ASP A 39 -2.48 17.99 -1.43
N ILE A 40 -2.90 16.95 -0.69
CA ILE A 40 -2.60 16.80 0.73
C ILE A 40 -1.08 16.61 0.92
N PHE A 41 -0.46 15.66 0.23
CA PHE A 41 0.96 15.37 0.42
C PHE A 41 1.90 16.38 -0.24
N SER A 42 1.41 17.25 -1.10
CA SER A 42 2.17 18.43 -1.60
C SER A 42 1.96 19.69 -0.74
N GLY A 43 1.03 19.66 0.21
CA GLY A 43 0.69 20.81 1.06
C GLY A 43 -0.27 21.82 0.42
N ALA A 44 -0.85 21.52 -0.73
CA ALA A 44 -1.88 22.36 -1.34
C ALA A 44 -3.21 22.29 -0.58
N ILE A 45 -3.51 21.14 0.07
CA ILE A 45 -4.62 20.95 0.99
C ILE A 45 -4.04 20.65 2.37
N THR A 46 -4.29 21.51 3.35
CA THR A 46 -3.77 21.42 4.72
C THR A 46 -4.84 21.23 5.78
N ASN A 47 -6.12 21.25 5.40
CA ASN A 47 -7.24 21.14 6.33
C ASN A 47 -8.28 20.13 5.84
N TRP A 48 -8.69 19.22 6.71
CA TRP A 48 -9.67 18.17 6.43
C TRP A 48 -11.03 18.70 5.96
N ARG A 49 -11.44 19.92 6.38
CA ARG A 49 -12.67 20.57 5.91
C ARG A 49 -12.73 20.64 4.38
N THR A 50 -11.60 20.86 3.71
CA THR A 50 -11.54 20.99 2.25
C THR A 50 -11.94 19.70 1.53
N VAL A 51 -11.85 18.56 2.20
CA VAL A 51 -12.18 17.24 1.67
C VAL A 51 -13.36 16.57 2.38
N GLY A 52 -14.19 17.38 3.07
CA GLY A 52 -15.40 16.91 3.74
C GLY A 52 -15.20 16.37 5.16
N GLY A 53 -14.05 16.63 5.76
CA GLY A 53 -13.74 16.31 7.15
C GLY A 53 -14.02 17.43 8.12
N ASN A 54 -13.55 17.26 9.36
CA ASN A 54 -13.63 18.26 10.41
C ASN A 54 -12.72 19.47 10.11
N ASP A 55 -12.96 20.58 10.79
CA ASP A 55 -12.08 21.75 10.73
C ASP A 55 -10.82 21.51 11.56
N GLN A 56 -9.91 20.74 11.00
CA GLN A 56 -8.65 20.33 11.62
C GLN A 56 -7.53 20.31 10.59
N GLU A 57 -6.36 20.71 10.99
CA GLU A 57 -5.15 20.64 10.17
C GLU A 57 -4.81 19.17 9.88
N ILE A 58 -4.42 18.88 8.64
CA ILE A 58 -4.01 17.54 8.22
C ILE A 58 -2.56 17.30 8.64
N GLN A 59 -2.34 16.28 9.44
CA GLN A 59 -1.01 15.80 9.80
C GLN A 59 -0.59 14.68 8.87
N THR A 60 0.33 14.96 7.94
CA THR A 60 0.85 13.95 7.01
C THR A 60 2.03 13.20 7.60
N TRP A 61 1.98 11.87 7.55
CA TRP A 61 3.08 11.01 7.96
C TRP A 61 3.72 10.36 6.74
N GLN A 62 5.05 10.41 6.67
CA GLN A 62 5.82 9.88 5.56
C GLN A 62 6.72 8.72 6.02
N ARG A 63 7.30 8.03 5.06
CA ARG A 63 8.28 6.98 5.28
C ARG A 63 9.67 7.49 4.88
N PRO A 64 10.76 6.91 5.40
CA PRO A 64 12.11 7.23 4.92
C PRO A 64 12.25 7.00 3.42
N GLU A 65 13.11 7.78 2.77
CA GLU A 65 13.29 7.75 1.31
C GLU A 65 13.70 6.38 0.75
N ASP A 66 14.41 5.59 1.54
CA ASP A 66 14.88 4.24 1.19
C ASP A 66 13.82 3.15 1.40
N SER A 67 12.64 3.48 1.90
CA SER A 67 11.56 2.50 2.10
C SER A 67 10.80 2.20 0.80
N GLY A 68 10.40 0.92 0.62
CA GLY A 68 9.60 0.51 -0.54
C GLY A 68 8.27 1.23 -0.66
N SER A 69 7.60 1.54 0.47
CA SER A 69 6.35 2.29 0.46
C SER A 69 6.55 3.75 0.05
N GLN A 70 7.68 4.37 0.43
CA GLN A 70 8.04 5.72 -0.04
C GLN A 70 8.29 5.73 -1.55
N THR A 71 8.99 4.71 -2.07
CA THR A 71 9.20 4.55 -3.51
C THR A 71 7.87 4.48 -4.28
N VAL A 72 6.90 3.69 -3.79
CA VAL A 72 5.57 3.60 -4.41
C VAL A 72 4.84 4.93 -4.31
N MET A 73 4.88 5.59 -3.14
CA MET A 73 4.28 6.91 -2.93
C MET A 73 4.80 7.92 -3.95
N GLN A 74 6.12 8.04 -4.11
CA GLN A 74 6.74 8.98 -5.04
C GLN A 74 6.46 8.63 -6.51
N SER A 75 6.59 7.36 -6.89
CA SER A 75 6.53 6.95 -8.30
C SER A 75 5.11 6.78 -8.83
N GLN A 76 4.20 6.20 -8.06
CA GLN A 76 2.84 5.87 -8.51
C GLN A 76 1.79 6.91 -8.10
N VAL A 77 1.89 7.46 -6.89
CA VAL A 77 0.90 8.40 -6.36
C VAL A 77 1.25 9.83 -6.75
N MET A 78 2.41 10.29 -6.31
CA MET A 78 2.83 11.69 -6.52
C MET A 78 3.32 11.92 -7.95
N LYS A 79 3.87 10.92 -8.60
CA LYS A 79 4.43 11.02 -9.96
C LYS A 79 5.46 12.16 -10.01
N ASN A 80 5.13 13.28 -10.66
CA ASN A 80 6.02 14.44 -10.78
C ASN A 80 5.71 15.56 -9.78
N VAL A 81 4.74 15.34 -8.87
CA VAL A 81 4.39 16.32 -7.84
C VAL A 81 5.33 16.17 -6.65
N ARG A 82 5.98 17.28 -6.26
CA ARG A 82 6.88 17.28 -5.10
C ARG A 82 6.07 17.16 -3.81
N MET A 83 6.46 16.26 -2.94
CA MET A 83 5.92 16.17 -1.58
C MET A 83 6.46 17.30 -0.70
N ILE A 84 5.68 17.72 0.30
CA ILE A 84 6.18 18.57 1.39
C ILE A 84 7.32 17.84 2.11
N SER A 85 8.29 18.61 2.59
CA SER A 85 9.33 18.07 3.46
C SER A 85 8.70 17.75 4.83
N PRO A 86 8.71 16.49 5.30
CA PRO A 86 8.19 16.17 6.61
C PRO A 86 9.09 16.75 7.70
N GLN A 87 8.52 17.08 8.86
CA GLN A 87 9.33 17.27 10.04
C GLN A 87 9.93 15.92 10.48
N GLU A 88 11.06 15.91 11.18
CA GLU A 88 11.69 14.65 11.64
C GLU A 88 10.72 13.77 12.44
N THR A 89 9.84 14.38 13.22
CA THR A 89 8.80 13.72 14.00
C THR A 89 7.67 13.10 13.18
N GLU A 90 7.59 13.43 11.88
CA GLU A 90 6.54 12.97 10.96
C GLU A 90 7.02 11.85 10.04
N VAL A 91 8.21 11.29 10.31
CA VAL A 91 8.77 10.18 9.56
C VAL A 91 8.66 8.89 10.36
N ALA A 92 7.79 7.99 9.93
CA ALA A 92 7.65 6.67 10.55
C ALA A 92 8.73 5.72 10.02
N SER A 93 9.69 5.35 10.86
CA SER A 93 10.85 4.51 10.48
C SER A 93 10.47 3.10 10.04
N MET A 94 9.37 2.53 10.59
CA MET A 94 8.85 1.21 10.23
C MET A 94 7.37 1.29 9.87
N MET A 95 6.86 0.28 9.13
CA MET A 95 5.44 0.23 8.76
C MET A 95 4.51 0.08 9.97
N GLU A 96 4.91 -0.67 10.97
CA GLU A 96 4.20 -0.75 12.26
C GLU A 96 4.09 0.63 12.91
N GLY A 97 5.18 1.41 12.91
CA GLY A 97 5.19 2.78 13.39
C GLY A 97 4.19 3.67 12.65
N MET A 98 4.05 3.52 11.34
CA MET A 98 3.06 4.26 10.55
C MET A 98 1.62 4.00 11.03
N ILE A 99 1.26 2.73 11.24
CA ILE A 99 -0.07 2.35 11.71
C ILE A 99 -0.32 2.91 13.11
N LYS A 100 0.65 2.72 14.00
CA LYS A 100 0.56 3.16 15.39
C LYS A 100 0.40 4.68 15.53
N VAL A 101 1.20 5.47 14.79
CA VAL A 101 1.09 6.93 14.86
C VAL A 101 -0.23 7.45 14.31
N VAL A 102 -0.77 6.83 13.28
CA VAL A 102 -2.09 7.21 12.72
C VAL A 102 -3.22 6.82 13.68
N ALA A 103 -3.09 5.67 14.36
CA ALA A 103 -4.09 5.20 15.33
C ALA A 103 -4.11 6.03 16.63
N GLU A 104 -2.93 6.41 17.12
CA GLU A 104 -2.75 6.97 18.47
C GLU A 104 -2.37 8.47 18.49
N TYR A 105 -2.18 9.11 17.31
CA TYR A 105 -1.59 10.44 17.23
C TYR A 105 -2.33 11.47 18.10
N ARG A 106 -1.78 11.75 19.32
CA ARG A 106 -2.21 12.78 20.29
C ARG A 106 -3.71 12.84 20.55
N ASN A 107 -4.45 11.72 20.43
CA ASN A 107 -5.92 11.67 20.50
C ASN A 107 -6.61 12.59 19.48
N THR A 108 -5.94 12.99 18.41
CA THR A 108 -6.50 13.77 17.32
C THR A 108 -6.65 12.86 16.10
N ASN A 109 -7.83 12.82 15.52
CA ASN A 109 -8.14 12.03 14.32
C ASN A 109 -7.73 12.72 13.01
N ASN A 110 -6.67 13.53 13.05
CA ASN A 110 -6.23 14.39 11.94
C ASN A 110 -5.04 13.85 11.14
N ALA A 111 -4.47 12.72 11.55
CA ALA A 111 -3.33 12.12 10.86
C ALA A 111 -3.76 11.34 9.61
N ILE A 112 -2.94 11.42 8.56
CA ILE A 112 -2.99 10.55 7.38
C ILE A 112 -1.60 9.95 7.14
N GLY A 113 -1.58 8.66 6.83
CA GLY A 113 -0.36 7.94 6.46
C GLY A 113 -0.64 6.96 5.33
N TYR A 114 0.37 6.18 4.94
CA TYR A 114 0.27 5.17 3.89
C TYR A 114 1.10 3.93 4.21
N THR A 115 0.62 2.81 3.73
CA THR A 115 1.26 1.50 3.93
C THR A 115 0.77 0.53 2.86
N PHE A 116 1.15 -0.74 2.96
CA PHE A 116 0.52 -1.81 2.18
C PHE A 116 -0.66 -2.42 2.95
N ARG A 117 -1.71 -2.80 2.22
CA ARG A 117 -2.94 -3.35 2.78
C ARG A 117 -2.68 -4.53 3.71
N TYR A 118 -1.84 -5.47 3.31
CA TYR A 118 -1.47 -6.64 4.11
C TYR A 118 -0.96 -6.24 5.51
N TYR A 119 -0.07 -5.24 5.60
CA TYR A 119 0.43 -4.74 6.87
C TYR A 119 -0.68 -4.15 7.74
N ALA A 120 -1.58 -3.39 7.15
CA ALA A 120 -2.66 -2.74 7.89
C ALA A 120 -3.77 -3.71 8.33
N THR A 121 -3.99 -4.81 7.59
CA THR A 121 -5.14 -5.71 7.83
C THR A 121 -4.76 -7.05 8.44
N GLN A 122 -3.53 -7.53 8.25
CA GLN A 122 -3.10 -8.86 8.69
C GLN A 122 -2.00 -8.81 9.75
N MET A 123 -0.93 -8.06 9.51
CA MET A 123 0.22 -8.05 10.42
C MET A 123 0.02 -7.11 11.62
N ASN A 124 -0.56 -5.95 11.40
CA ASN A 124 -0.72 -4.90 12.42
C ASN A 124 -2.15 -4.34 12.37
N ALA A 125 -3.15 -5.24 12.35
CA ALA A 125 -4.55 -4.85 12.36
C ALA A 125 -4.87 -4.05 13.64
N ASP A 126 -5.25 -2.79 13.47
CA ASP A 126 -5.68 -1.90 14.54
C ASP A 126 -7.09 -1.38 14.24
N LYS A 127 -8.00 -1.57 15.20
CA LYS A 127 -9.40 -1.11 15.10
C LYS A 127 -9.53 0.42 15.07
N ASN A 128 -8.50 1.13 15.49
CA ASN A 128 -8.48 2.60 15.52
C ASN A 128 -8.05 3.22 14.19
N ILE A 129 -7.75 2.42 13.18
CA ILE A 129 -7.51 2.91 11.82
C ILE A 129 -8.57 2.39 10.85
N LYS A 130 -8.74 3.13 9.77
CA LYS A 130 -9.47 2.67 8.58
C LYS A 130 -8.72 2.97 7.30
N LEU A 131 -8.98 2.16 6.27
CA LEU A 131 -8.43 2.34 4.93
C LEU A 131 -9.35 3.29 4.14
N LEU A 132 -8.76 4.29 3.49
CA LEU A 132 -9.50 5.19 2.61
C LEU A 132 -9.79 4.53 1.25
N ALA A 133 -10.98 4.75 0.74
CA ALA A 133 -11.27 4.54 -0.67
C ALA A 133 -10.58 5.62 -1.51
N ILE A 134 -10.19 5.27 -2.73
CA ILE A 134 -9.65 6.22 -3.72
C ILE A 134 -10.61 6.29 -4.91
N ASN A 135 -11.01 7.50 -5.26
CA ASN A 135 -12.06 7.73 -6.28
C ASN A 135 -13.37 6.95 -5.98
N GLY A 136 -13.71 6.77 -4.70
CA GLY A 136 -14.85 5.98 -4.26
C GLY A 136 -14.63 4.46 -4.28
N ILE A 137 -13.46 3.98 -4.66
CA ILE A 137 -13.13 2.55 -4.78
C ILE A 137 -12.35 2.11 -3.55
N ALA A 138 -12.97 1.26 -2.71
CA ALA A 138 -12.33 0.71 -1.53
C ALA A 138 -11.27 -0.35 -1.89
N PRO A 139 -10.17 -0.48 -1.10
CA PRO A 139 -9.11 -1.46 -1.33
C PRO A 139 -9.52 -2.88 -0.87
N THR A 140 -10.66 -3.37 -1.37
CA THR A 140 -11.11 -4.74 -1.13
C THR A 140 -10.32 -5.72 -1.98
N ALA A 141 -10.24 -7.00 -1.55
CA ALA A 141 -9.58 -8.04 -2.33
C ALA A 141 -10.16 -8.14 -3.76
N GLU A 142 -11.48 -7.97 -3.91
CA GLU A 142 -12.14 -7.96 -5.21
C GLU A 142 -11.69 -6.79 -6.09
N ASN A 143 -11.69 -5.56 -5.56
CA ASN A 143 -11.28 -4.37 -6.32
C ASN A 143 -9.80 -4.37 -6.69
N ILE A 144 -8.96 -5.01 -5.87
CA ILE A 144 -7.55 -5.22 -6.16
C ILE A 144 -7.39 -6.27 -7.26
N ARG A 145 -8.05 -7.43 -7.13
CA ARG A 145 -7.97 -8.53 -8.08
C ARG A 145 -8.45 -8.13 -9.48
N ASN A 146 -9.53 -7.36 -9.57
CA ASN A 146 -10.12 -6.95 -10.85
C ASN A 146 -9.52 -5.66 -11.43
N GLY A 147 -8.50 -5.08 -10.78
CA GLY A 147 -7.80 -3.91 -11.27
C GLY A 147 -8.54 -2.58 -11.10
N LYS A 148 -9.62 -2.52 -10.32
CA LYS A 148 -10.40 -1.28 -10.11
C LYS A 148 -9.72 -0.31 -9.14
N TYR A 149 -9.08 -0.83 -8.08
CA TYR A 149 -8.34 0.02 -7.15
C TYR A 149 -7.09 0.60 -7.82
N PRO A 150 -6.80 1.91 -7.72
CA PRO A 150 -5.80 2.55 -8.59
C PRO A 150 -4.34 2.25 -8.23
N TYR A 151 -4.05 1.85 -6.98
CA TYR A 151 -2.69 1.65 -6.51
C TYR A 151 -2.42 0.18 -6.18
N ILE A 152 -2.35 -0.64 -7.23
CA ILE A 152 -2.05 -2.07 -7.12
C ILE A 152 -0.56 -2.28 -7.34
N VAL A 153 0.02 -3.19 -6.55
CA VAL A 153 1.41 -3.62 -6.63
C VAL A 153 1.42 -5.14 -6.71
N ASP A 154 2.08 -5.68 -7.73
CA ASP A 154 2.25 -7.12 -7.83
C ASP A 154 3.42 -7.60 -6.98
N ALA A 155 3.26 -8.74 -6.32
CA ALA A 155 4.33 -9.49 -5.68
C ALA A 155 4.90 -10.49 -6.68
N PHE A 156 6.22 -10.51 -6.82
CA PHE A 156 6.92 -11.32 -7.81
C PHE A 156 7.81 -12.38 -7.16
N MET A 157 7.76 -13.58 -7.72
CA MET A 157 8.86 -14.54 -7.59
C MET A 157 9.93 -14.17 -8.60
N VAL A 158 11.16 -13.97 -8.13
CA VAL A 158 12.29 -13.60 -8.98
C VAL A 158 13.24 -14.79 -9.07
N THR A 159 13.44 -15.30 -10.27
CA THR A 159 14.30 -16.45 -10.54
C THR A 159 15.35 -16.13 -11.61
N ARG A 160 16.34 -16.97 -11.77
CA ARG A 160 17.19 -16.92 -12.95
C ARG A 160 16.46 -17.55 -14.14
N GLU A 161 16.73 -17.09 -15.36
CA GLU A 161 16.19 -17.69 -16.58
C GLU A 161 16.50 -19.19 -16.65
N ASN A 162 17.74 -19.58 -16.34
CA ASN A 162 18.18 -20.98 -16.25
C ASN A 162 17.98 -21.52 -14.82
N MET A 163 16.72 -21.61 -14.36
CA MET A 163 16.38 -22.18 -13.08
C MET A 163 16.41 -23.72 -13.10
N THR A 164 16.56 -24.36 -11.93
CA THR A 164 16.45 -25.80 -11.81
C THR A 164 15.01 -26.27 -12.01
N SER A 165 14.82 -27.56 -12.30
CA SER A 165 13.48 -28.15 -12.46
C SER A 165 12.65 -28.05 -11.17
N GLU A 166 13.28 -28.13 -9.99
CA GLU A 166 12.62 -27.97 -8.69
C GLU A 166 12.14 -26.54 -8.48
N THR A 167 12.98 -25.55 -8.82
CA THR A 167 12.59 -24.14 -8.76
C THR A 167 11.42 -23.86 -9.70
N GLN A 168 11.47 -24.40 -10.92
CA GLN A 168 10.38 -24.25 -11.89
C GLN A 168 9.06 -24.84 -11.36
N LYS A 169 9.09 -26.06 -10.82
CA LYS A 169 7.90 -26.70 -10.21
C LYS A 169 7.32 -25.86 -9.07
N LEU A 170 8.17 -25.25 -8.23
CA LEU A 170 7.72 -24.40 -7.15
C LEU A 170 7.02 -23.14 -7.68
N VAL A 171 7.61 -22.48 -8.70
CA VAL A 171 7.00 -21.30 -9.35
C VAL A 171 5.65 -21.66 -9.96
N GLU A 172 5.58 -22.75 -10.70
CA GLU A 172 4.36 -23.25 -11.32
C GLU A 172 3.30 -23.60 -10.27
N TRP A 173 3.70 -24.21 -9.15
CA TRP A 173 2.78 -24.57 -8.07
C TRP A 173 2.10 -23.33 -7.45
N PHE A 174 2.82 -22.23 -7.25
CA PHE A 174 2.22 -21.00 -6.75
C PHE A 174 1.13 -20.45 -7.68
N LEU A 175 1.17 -20.80 -8.96
CA LEU A 175 0.16 -20.39 -9.94
C LEU A 175 -1.01 -21.38 -10.07
N THR A 176 -0.95 -22.55 -9.36
CA THR A 176 -2.07 -23.50 -9.29
C THR A 176 -3.18 -22.99 -8.37
N PRO A 177 -4.39 -23.55 -8.43
CA PRO A 177 -5.46 -23.23 -7.47
C PRO A 177 -5.04 -23.39 -6.01
N GLN A 178 -4.27 -24.45 -5.66
CA GLN A 178 -3.76 -24.65 -4.30
C GLN A 178 -2.79 -23.54 -3.89
N GLY A 179 -1.84 -23.18 -4.76
CA GLY A 179 -0.90 -22.09 -4.50
C GLY A 179 -1.62 -20.76 -4.32
N GLN A 180 -2.63 -20.50 -5.13
CA GLN A 180 -3.43 -19.26 -5.03
C GLN A 180 -4.36 -19.27 -3.81
N SER A 181 -4.85 -20.44 -3.35
CA SER A 181 -5.56 -20.55 -2.08
C SER A 181 -4.64 -20.21 -0.91
N LEU A 182 -3.39 -20.70 -0.91
CA LEU A 182 -2.41 -20.30 0.10
C LEU A 182 -2.14 -18.78 0.10
N VAL A 183 -2.05 -18.15 -1.08
CA VAL A 183 -1.90 -16.70 -1.20
C VAL A 183 -3.07 -15.97 -0.52
N GLU A 184 -4.30 -16.45 -0.71
CA GLU A 184 -5.50 -15.89 -0.09
C GLU A 184 -5.51 -16.12 1.43
N ASP A 185 -5.20 -17.34 1.88
CA ASP A 185 -5.18 -17.73 3.30
C ASP A 185 -4.19 -16.90 4.14
N VAL A 186 -3.04 -16.54 3.57
CA VAL A 186 -2.08 -15.66 4.25
C VAL A 186 -2.45 -14.17 4.16
N GLY A 187 -3.51 -13.79 3.43
CA GLY A 187 -4.09 -12.45 3.39
C GLY A 187 -3.65 -11.56 2.22
N TYR A 188 -2.85 -12.06 1.29
CA TYR A 188 -2.60 -11.40 0.01
C TYR A 188 -3.79 -11.60 -0.94
N VAL A 189 -3.82 -10.85 -2.02
CA VAL A 189 -4.85 -11.01 -3.05
C VAL A 189 -4.33 -11.95 -4.13
N PRO A 190 -4.99 -13.09 -4.37
CA PRO A 190 -4.58 -14.01 -5.43
C PRO A 190 -4.76 -13.39 -6.82
N MET A 191 -3.98 -13.87 -7.79
CA MET A 191 -3.99 -13.38 -9.18
C MET A 191 -5.34 -13.60 -9.87
N TYR A 192 -6.06 -14.66 -9.48
CA TYR A 192 -7.41 -14.98 -9.95
C TYR A 192 -8.25 -15.54 -8.80
N LYS A 193 -9.57 -15.55 -8.98
CA LYS A 193 -10.50 -16.03 -7.96
C LYS A 193 -10.31 -17.53 -7.77
N THR A 194 -9.99 -17.96 -6.55
CA THR A 194 -10.00 -19.37 -6.17
C THR A 194 -11.44 -19.87 -6.06
N LEU A 195 -11.71 -21.01 -6.65
CA LEU A 195 -13.00 -21.71 -6.46
C LEU A 195 -12.87 -22.53 -5.18
N HIS A 196 -13.55 -22.11 -4.13
CA HIS A 196 -13.75 -22.91 -2.92
C HIS A 196 -14.93 -23.83 -3.10
#